data_818670a152d2a81b2832ba8f10577d66
#
_entry.id   818670a152d2a81b2832ba8f10577d66
#
_cell.length_a   1.000
_cell.length_b   1.000
_cell.length_c   1.000
_cell.angle_alpha   90.00
_cell.angle_beta   90.00
_cell.angle_gamma   90.00
#
_symmetry.space_group_name_H-M   'P 1'
#
loop_
_entity.id
_entity.type
_entity.pdbx_description
1 polymer ?
#
loop_
_entity_poly.entity_id
_entity_poly.type
_entity_poly.pdbx_seq_one_letter_code
_entity_poly.pdbx_strand_id
1 'polypeptide(L)'
;YFLSEEFKVSVEDVSAFVLGGHGDTMVPLPRYSSVAGIPLPDLIKMKWTTQSRINDIIQRTRDGGAEIVGLLKTGSAFYAPAASAIEMADSYLKDKKRVLPCAANLSGQYGIKDLYVGVPAVIGSGGVERVVEISLNAKEKKMFNESVSSVRSLLKACTKIDKRLTTKKK
;
A
#
# COMPACT_ATOMS: atom_id res chain seq x y z
N TYR A 1 -1.45 -4.93 -11.21
CA TYR A 1 -1.28 -4.87 -12.66
C TYR A 1 0.07 -5.49 -13.09
N PHE A 2 1.24 -4.96 -12.71
CA PHE A 2 2.54 -5.46 -13.17
C PHE A 2 2.78 -6.95 -12.87
N LEU A 3 2.28 -7.46 -11.76
CA LEU A 3 2.32 -8.89 -11.47
C LEU A 3 1.40 -9.68 -12.41
N SER A 4 0.20 -9.18 -12.71
CA SER A 4 -0.69 -9.87 -13.64
C SER A 4 -0.10 -9.96 -15.06
N GLU A 5 0.62 -8.92 -15.50
CA GLU A 5 1.36 -8.95 -16.77
C GLU A 5 2.52 -9.96 -16.76
N GLU A 6 3.30 -9.98 -15.67
CA GLU A 6 4.42 -10.94 -15.54
C GLU A 6 3.95 -12.39 -15.61
N PHE A 7 2.85 -12.71 -14.93
CA PHE A 7 2.32 -14.06 -14.87
C PHE A 7 1.30 -14.38 -15.96
N LYS A 8 0.89 -13.38 -16.78
CA LYS A 8 -0.14 -13.50 -17.83
C LYS A 8 -1.46 -14.05 -17.29
N VAL A 9 -1.89 -13.51 -16.15
CA VAL A 9 -3.13 -13.87 -15.46
C VAL A 9 -4.04 -12.64 -15.30
N SER A 10 -5.30 -12.86 -14.93
CA SER A 10 -6.21 -11.78 -14.56
C SER A 10 -5.66 -10.99 -13.37
N VAL A 11 -5.85 -9.66 -13.39
CA VAL A 11 -5.54 -8.82 -12.22
C VAL A 11 -6.40 -9.19 -11.00
N GLU A 12 -7.55 -9.79 -11.21
CA GLU A 12 -8.45 -10.23 -10.13
C GLU A 12 -7.86 -11.40 -9.32
N ASP A 13 -6.95 -12.19 -9.92
CA ASP A 13 -6.25 -13.28 -9.25
C ASP A 13 -5.01 -12.80 -8.46
N VAL A 14 -4.64 -11.52 -8.57
CA VAL A 14 -3.47 -10.98 -7.91
C VAL A 14 -3.85 -10.30 -6.60
N SER A 15 -3.31 -10.79 -5.50
CA SER A 15 -3.34 -10.12 -4.21
C SER A 15 -1.94 -9.58 -3.89
N ALA A 16 -1.81 -8.25 -3.79
CA ALA A 16 -0.54 -7.61 -3.53
C ALA A 16 -0.65 -6.64 -2.35
N PHE A 17 0.33 -6.70 -1.44
CA PHE A 17 0.37 -5.85 -0.26
C PHE A 17 1.52 -4.86 -0.31
N VAL A 18 1.18 -3.60 0.00
CA VAL A 18 2.12 -2.50 0.17
C VAL A 18 1.80 -1.82 1.49
N LEU A 19 2.81 -1.53 2.29
CA LEU A 19 2.68 -0.81 3.56
C LEU A 19 3.33 0.57 3.50
N GLY A 20 3.09 1.36 4.54
CA GLY A 20 3.76 2.65 4.74
C GLY A 20 3.09 3.83 4.06
N GLY A 21 3.88 4.80 3.68
CA GLY A 21 3.47 5.96 2.90
C GLY A 21 3.33 5.64 1.41
N HIS A 22 2.74 6.57 0.67
CA HIS A 22 2.64 6.47 -0.79
C HIS A 22 3.91 7.01 -1.46
N GLY A 23 4.27 6.47 -2.63
CA GLY A 23 5.43 6.92 -3.42
C GLY A 23 6.73 6.17 -3.06
N ASP A 24 7.87 6.85 -3.15
CA ASP A 24 9.20 6.23 -3.08
C ASP A 24 9.47 5.44 -1.80
N THR A 25 8.82 5.83 -0.70
CA THR A 25 8.97 5.19 0.60
C THR A 25 7.99 4.06 0.86
N MET A 26 7.15 3.69 -0.14
CA MET A 26 6.26 2.54 0.00
C MET A 26 7.03 1.24 0.23
N VAL A 27 6.43 0.33 0.98
CA VAL A 27 7.03 -0.95 1.38
C VAL A 27 6.26 -2.10 0.74
N PRO A 28 6.57 -2.48 -0.50
CA PRO A 28 5.99 -3.67 -1.12
C PRO A 28 6.41 -4.93 -0.36
N LEU A 29 5.45 -5.84 -0.17
CA LEU A 29 5.64 -7.07 0.58
C LEU A 29 5.46 -8.31 -0.32
N PRO A 30 6.48 -8.71 -1.10
CA PRO A 30 6.39 -9.88 -1.97
C PRO A 30 6.02 -11.16 -1.21
N ARG A 31 6.47 -11.28 0.03
CA ARG A 31 6.19 -12.44 0.89
C ARG A 31 4.71 -12.61 1.23
N TYR A 32 3.95 -11.51 1.23
CA TYR A 32 2.50 -11.49 1.45
C TYR A 32 1.70 -11.25 0.17
N SER A 33 2.37 -11.20 -0.98
CA SER A 33 1.71 -11.07 -2.28
C SER A 33 1.59 -12.42 -2.94
N SER A 34 0.49 -12.66 -3.64
CA SER A 34 0.16 -13.97 -4.22
C SER A 34 -0.57 -13.84 -5.55
N VAL A 35 -0.57 -14.92 -6.33
CA VAL A 35 -1.41 -15.12 -7.50
C VAL A 35 -2.29 -16.32 -7.24
N ALA A 36 -3.61 -16.15 -7.26
CA ALA A 36 -4.59 -17.17 -6.94
C ALA A 36 -4.29 -17.92 -5.62
N GLY A 37 -3.81 -17.17 -4.61
CA GLY A 37 -3.41 -17.71 -3.31
C GLY A 37 -2.01 -18.34 -3.25
N ILE A 38 -1.30 -18.49 -4.37
CA ILE A 38 0.08 -19.00 -4.39
C ILE A 38 1.04 -17.86 -4.09
N PRO A 39 1.81 -17.90 -2.98
CA PRO A 39 2.72 -16.83 -2.62
C PRO A 39 3.83 -16.59 -3.66
N LEU A 40 4.22 -15.33 -3.89
CA LEU A 40 5.30 -15.00 -4.82
C LEU A 40 6.61 -15.78 -4.57
N PRO A 41 7.06 -16.01 -3.31
CA PRO A 41 8.24 -16.84 -3.07
C PRO A 41 8.14 -18.25 -3.62
N ASP A 42 6.95 -18.84 -3.62
CA ASP A 42 6.73 -20.18 -4.16
C ASP A 42 6.67 -20.17 -5.70
N LEU A 43 6.07 -19.14 -6.31
CA LEU A 43 6.10 -18.94 -7.76
C LEU A 43 7.54 -18.78 -8.28
N ILE A 44 8.43 -18.13 -7.51
CA ILE A 44 9.86 -18.06 -7.83
C ILE A 44 10.50 -19.46 -7.76
N LYS A 45 10.23 -20.26 -6.71
CA LYS A 45 10.72 -21.64 -6.60
C LYS A 45 10.23 -22.52 -7.75
N MET A 46 8.99 -22.32 -8.17
CA MET A 46 8.38 -23.01 -9.32
C MET A 46 8.92 -22.51 -10.67
N LYS A 47 9.80 -21.51 -10.69
CA LYS A 47 10.38 -20.91 -11.90
C LYS A 47 9.36 -20.25 -12.84
N TRP A 48 8.22 -19.80 -12.32
CA TRP A 48 7.27 -18.97 -13.08
C TRP A 48 7.80 -17.55 -13.29
N THR A 49 8.65 -17.08 -12.38
CA THR A 49 9.37 -15.83 -12.46
C THR A 49 10.70 -15.96 -11.73
N THR A 50 11.47 -14.89 -11.68
CA THR A 50 12.75 -14.83 -10.96
C THR A 50 12.74 -13.73 -9.89
N GLN A 51 13.62 -13.84 -8.89
CA GLN A 51 13.76 -12.78 -7.89
C GLN A 51 14.16 -11.45 -8.52
N SER A 52 14.96 -11.45 -9.59
CA SER A 52 15.33 -10.22 -10.31
C SER A 52 14.09 -9.55 -10.89
N ARG A 53 13.25 -10.30 -11.60
CA ARG A 53 12.00 -9.78 -12.18
C ARG A 53 11.07 -9.19 -11.13
N ILE A 54 10.93 -9.86 -9.98
CA ILE A 54 10.13 -9.32 -8.87
C ILE A 54 10.74 -8.02 -8.33
N ASN A 55 12.06 -7.91 -8.24
CA ASN A 55 12.72 -6.67 -7.82
C ASN A 55 12.48 -5.52 -8.82
N ASP A 56 12.55 -5.81 -10.12
CA ASP A 56 12.26 -4.83 -11.19
C ASP A 56 10.81 -4.35 -11.11
N ILE A 57 9.87 -5.26 -10.90
CA ILE A 57 8.44 -4.93 -10.71
C ILE A 57 8.22 -4.07 -9.46
N ILE A 58 8.89 -4.38 -8.36
CA ILE A 58 8.84 -3.57 -7.14
C ILE A 58 9.33 -2.14 -7.41
N GLN A 59 10.47 -2.01 -8.11
CA GLN A 59 11.00 -0.69 -8.42
C GLN A 59 10.06 0.08 -9.36
N ARG A 60 9.60 -0.55 -10.43
CA ARG A 60 8.61 0.05 -11.33
C ARG A 60 7.31 0.44 -10.63
N THR A 61 6.88 -0.32 -9.62
CA THR A 61 5.70 0.02 -8.80
C THR A 61 5.93 1.30 -8.01
N ARG A 62 7.11 1.51 -7.45
CA ARG A 62 7.48 2.75 -6.75
C ARG A 62 7.47 3.95 -7.71
N ASP A 63 7.97 3.74 -8.90
CA ASP A 63 8.11 4.77 -9.94
C ASP A 63 6.82 4.97 -10.76
N GLY A 64 5.80 4.12 -10.55
CA GLY A 64 4.60 4.04 -11.39
C GLY A 64 3.84 5.36 -11.52
N GLY A 65 3.75 6.15 -10.46
CA GLY A 65 3.15 7.49 -10.52
C GLY A 65 3.95 8.44 -11.41
N ALA A 66 5.27 8.44 -11.28
CA ALA A 66 6.18 9.26 -12.10
C ALA A 66 6.18 8.80 -13.57
N GLU A 67 6.12 7.49 -13.83
CA GLU A 67 5.99 6.92 -15.18
C GLU A 67 4.73 7.45 -15.88
N ILE A 68 3.58 7.42 -15.20
CA ILE A 68 2.32 7.93 -15.77
C ILE A 68 2.38 9.44 -16.04
N VAL A 69 2.89 10.24 -15.09
CA VAL A 69 3.05 11.69 -15.24
C VAL A 69 4.00 12.01 -16.40
N GLY A 70 5.07 11.25 -16.53
CA GLY A 70 6.02 11.38 -17.65
C GLY A 70 5.37 11.11 -19.03
N LEU A 71 4.45 10.17 -19.12
CA LEU A 71 3.69 9.86 -20.34
C LEU A 71 2.62 10.92 -20.65
N LEU A 72 1.91 11.38 -19.62
CA LEU A 72 0.83 12.38 -19.78
C LEU A 72 1.36 13.79 -20.11
N LYS A 73 2.63 14.10 -19.76
CA LYS A 73 3.27 15.41 -19.87
C LYS A 73 2.67 16.49 -18.98
N THR A 74 1.37 16.45 -18.71
CA THR A 74 0.64 17.39 -17.84
C THR A 74 -0.32 16.62 -16.92
N GLY A 75 -0.60 17.16 -15.75
CA GLY A 75 -1.55 16.56 -14.79
C GLY A 75 -0.91 15.51 -13.88
N SER A 76 -1.74 14.64 -13.35
CA SER A 76 -1.37 13.59 -12.39
C SER A 76 -1.91 12.23 -12.84
N ALA A 77 -1.39 11.14 -12.27
CA ALA A 77 -2.04 9.83 -12.36
C ALA A 77 -3.39 9.89 -11.61
N PHE A 78 -4.49 9.58 -12.27
CA PHE A 78 -5.83 9.65 -11.65
C PHE A 78 -6.67 8.40 -11.85
N TYR A 79 -6.46 7.59 -12.88
CA TYR A 79 -7.26 6.37 -13.09
C TYR A 79 -7.01 5.33 -11.99
N ALA A 80 -5.76 5.03 -11.66
CA ALA A 80 -5.45 4.06 -10.60
C ALA A 80 -5.91 4.54 -9.21
N PRO A 81 -5.72 5.81 -8.80
CA PRO A 81 -6.33 6.35 -7.59
C PRO A 81 -7.85 6.26 -7.58
N ALA A 82 -8.52 6.57 -8.69
CA ALA A 82 -9.97 6.48 -8.80
C ALA A 82 -10.46 5.03 -8.64
N ALA A 83 -9.82 4.07 -9.32
CA ALA A 83 -10.16 2.64 -9.18
C ALA A 83 -9.99 2.16 -7.74
N SER A 84 -8.90 2.56 -7.06
CA SER A 84 -8.66 2.23 -5.65
C SER A 84 -9.73 2.83 -4.72
N ALA A 85 -10.12 4.07 -4.96
CA ALA A 85 -11.20 4.71 -4.19
C ALA A 85 -12.55 4.02 -4.41
N ILE A 86 -12.86 3.62 -5.64
CA ILE A 86 -14.09 2.88 -5.97
C ILE A 86 -14.08 1.51 -5.28
N GLU A 87 -12.97 0.79 -5.25
CA GLU A 87 -12.88 -0.50 -4.58
C GLU A 87 -13.13 -0.38 -3.06
N MET A 88 -12.58 0.66 -2.43
CA MET A 88 -12.86 0.94 -1.01
C MET A 88 -14.33 1.33 -0.81
N ALA A 89 -14.89 2.18 -1.66
CA ALA A 89 -16.30 2.60 -1.58
C ALA A 89 -17.27 1.43 -1.78
N ASP A 90 -16.97 0.54 -2.73
CA ASP A 90 -17.77 -0.66 -2.98
C ASP A 90 -17.72 -1.64 -1.78
N SER A 91 -16.56 -1.77 -1.13
CA SER A 91 -16.43 -2.56 0.09
C SER A 91 -17.23 -1.96 1.26
N TYR A 92 -17.19 -0.64 1.40
CA TYR A 92 -17.93 0.10 2.43
C TYR A 92 -19.46 0.03 2.20
N LEU A 93 -19.91 0.40 1.00
CA LEU A 93 -21.34 0.50 0.68
C LEU A 93 -22.06 -0.85 0.70
N LYS A 94 -21.37 -1.91 0.33
CA LYS A 94 -21.91 -3.28 0.26
C LYS A 94 -21.49 -4.17 1.45
N ASP A 95 -20.88 -3.59 2.47
CA ASP A 95 -20.36 -4.30 3.65
C ASP A 95 -19.54 -5.57 3.32
N LYS A 96 -18.67 -5.47 2.30
CA LYS A 96 -17.94 -6.65 1.80
C LYS A 96 -16.85 -7.15 2.74
N LYS A 97 -16.44 -6.34 3.71
CA LYS A 97 -15.36 -6.65 4.68
C LYS A 97 -14.06 -7.10 4.00
N ARG A 98 -13.72 -6.45 2.88
CA ARG A 98 -12.48 -6.71 2.15
C ARG A 98 -11.28 -6.31 2.98
N VAL A 99 -10.21 -7.10 2.90
CA VAL A 99 -8.90 -6.71 3.44
C VAL A 99 -8.13 -5.98 2.35
N LEU A 100 -8.01 -4.67 2.50
CA LEU A 100 -7.39 -3.79 1.51
C LEU A 100 -6.17 -3.09 2.10
N PRO A 101 -5.07 -2.92 1.33
CA PRO A 101 -3.96 -2.08 1.73
C PRO A 101 -4.37 -0.61 1.58
N CYS A 102 -4.71 0.04 2.68
CA CYS A 102 -5.14 1.44 2.68
C CYS A 102 -4.57 2.20 3.88
N ALA A 103 -4.54 3.53 3.78
CA ALA A 103 -4.12 4.39 4.87
C ALA A 103 -5.19 4.40 5.96
N ALA A 104 -4.86 3.86 7.13
CA ALA A 104 -5.70 3.85 8.31
C ALA A 104 -5.06 4.65 9.45
N ASN A 105 -5.87 5.31 10.28
CA ASN A 105 -5.37 5.95 11.48
C ASN A 105 -5.04 4.88 12.52
N LEU A 106 -3.78 4.81 12.91
CA LEU A 106 -3.30 3.80 13.86
C LEU A 106 -3.43 4.29 15.30
N SER A 107 -3.93 3.43 16.16
CA SER A 107 -4.14 3.68 17.60
C SER A 107 -3.34 2.72 18.50
N GLY A 108 -2.19 2.28 18.03
CA GLY A 108 -1.29 1.35 18.72
C GLY A 108 -0.77 0.22 17.85
N GLN A 109 -1.42 -0.07 16.74
CA GLN A 109 -0.99 -1.10 15.80
C GLN A 109 0.41 -0.77 15.28
N TYR A 110 1.25 -1.79 15.11
CA TYR A 110 2.68 -1.65 14.77
C TYR A 110 3.46 -0.72 15.71
N GLY A 111 2.96 -0.45 16.94
CA GLY A 111 3.53 0.51 17.88
C GLY A 111 3.36 1.99 17.47
N ILE A 112 2.46 2.29 16.53
CA ILE A 112 2.21 3.63 15.99
C ILE A 112 0.89 4.16 16.53
N LYS A 113 0.86 5.44 16.92
CA LYS A 113 -0.34 6.14 17.37
C LYS A 113 -0.52 7.45 16.62
N ASP A 114 -1.77 7.82 16.41
CA ASP A 114 -2.21 9.12 15.88
C ASP A 114 -1.54 9.47 14.54
N LEU A 115 -1.42 8.48 13.67
CA LEU A 115 -0.84 8.65 12.34
C LEU A 115 -1.57 7.78 11.33
N TYR A 116 -1.87 8.34 10.16
CA TYR A 116 -2.35 7.59 9.01
C TYR A 116 -1.17 6.92 8.31
N VAL A 117 -1.24 5.59 8.20
CA VAL A 117 -0.19 4.78 7.56
C VAL A 117 -0.87 3.69 6.74
N GLY A 118 -0.32 3.39 5.57
CA GLY A 118 -0.77 2.27 4.74
C GLY A 118 -0.53 0.93 5.42
N VAL A 119 -1.61 0.22 5.70
CA VAL A 119 -1.62 -1.10 6.37
C VAL A 119 -2.77 -1.94 5.81
N PRO A 120 -2.74 -3.28 5.96
CA PRO A 120 -3.89 -4.09 5.64
C PRO A 120 -5.04 -3.77 6.62
N ALA A 121 -6.18 -3.33 6.09
CA ALA A 121 -7.33 -2.99 6.88
C ALA A 121 -8.60 -3.65 6.34
N VAL A 122 -9.47 -4.09 7.24
CA VAL A 122 -10.81 -4.59 6.89
C VAL A 122 -11.71 -3.38 6.68
N ILE A 123 -12.26 -3.25 5.49
CA ILE A 123 -13.21 -2.20 5.12
C ILE A 123 -14.61 -2.81 4.99
N GLY A 124 -15.51 -2.34 5.81
CA GLY A 124 -16.92 -2.71 5.80
C GLY A 124 -17.82 -1.49 6.03
N SER A 125 -19.10 -1.69 6.31
CA SER A 125 -20.08 -0.60 6.53
C SER A 125 -19.72 0.32 7.70
N GLY A 126 -18.89 -0.12 8.65
CA GLY A 126 -18.31 0.69 9.72
C GLY A 126 -17.08 1.52 9.31
N GLY A 127 -16.67 1.49 8.05
CA GLY A 127 -15.42 2.08 7.58
C GLY A 127 -14.25 1.14 7.79
N VAL A 128 -13.16 1.61 8.40
CA VAL A 128 -12.05 0.76 8.85
C VAL A 128 -12.46 0.03 10.13
N GLU A 129 -12.87 -1.21 10.00
CA GLU A 129 -13.36 -2.01 11.14
C GLU A 129 -12.22 -2.65 11.93
N ARG A 130 -11.12 -2.99 11.25
CA ARG A 130 -9.95 -3.61 11.88
C ARG A 130 -8.69 -3.42 11.04
N VAL A 131 -7.58 -3.13 11.70
CA VAL A 131 -6.23 -3.23 11.12
C VAL A 131 -5.72 -4.65 11.31
N VAL A 132 -5.19 -5.26 10.26
CA VAL A 132 -4.58 -6.59 10.30
C VAL A 132 -3.07 -6.41 10.47
N GLU A 133 -2.55 -6.69 11.65
CA GLU A 133 -1.11 -6.63 11.91
C GLU A 133 -0.44 -7.90 11.38
N ILE A 134 0.35 -7.76 10.33
CA ILE A 134 1.15 -8.85 9.76
C ILE A 134 2.57 -8.81 10.31
N SER A 135 3.19 -9.98 10.46
CA SER A 135 4.57 -10.08 10.95
C SER A 135 5.57 -9.59 9.91
N LEU A 136 6.36 -8.58 10.27
CA LEU A 136 7.41 -8.04 9.44
C LEU A 136 8.77 -8.65 9.85
N ASN A 137 9.57 -9.08 8.88
CA ASN A 137 10.96 -9.43 9.13
C ASN A 137 11.81 -8.17 9.38
N ALA A 138 13.07 -8.34 9.77
CA ALA A 138 13.95 -7.21 10.14
C ALA A 138 14.10 -6.19 9.00
N LYS A 139 14.23 -6.64 7.75
CA LYS A 139 14.34 -5.77 6.57
C LYS A 139 13.05 -5.01 6.30
N GLU A 140 11.92 -5.70 6.33
CA GLU A 140 10.58 -5.11 6.13
C GLU A 140 10.27 -4.09 7.24
N LYS A 141 10.59 -4.43 8.50
CA LYS A 141 10.41 -3.53 9.64
C LYS A 141 11.26 -2.26 9.53
N LYS A 142 12.51 -2.39 9.07
CA LYS A 142 13.37 -1.23 8.82
C LYS A 142 12.75 -0.32 7.77
N MET A 143 12.39 -0.85 6.60
CA MET A 143 11.74 -0.08 5.53
C MET A 143 10.43 0.56 6.00
N PHE A 144 9.63 -0.16 6.77
CA PHE A 144 8.38 0.36 7.30
C PHE A 144 8.61 1.54 8.26
N ASN A 145 9.58 1.44 9.16
CA ASN A 145 9.94 2.52 10.08
C ASN A 145 10.46 3.77 9.34
N GLU A 146 11.25 3.59 8.28
CA GLU A 146 11.72 4.67 7.42
C GLU A 146 10.54 5.36 6.73
N SER A 147 9.61 4.58 6.18
CA SER A 147 8.38 5.09 5.56
C SER A 147 7.50 5.87 6.54
N VAL A 148 7.28 5.35 7.73
CA VAL A 148 6.55 6.02 8.82
C VAL A 148 7.23 7.33 9.22
N SER A 149 8.56 7.35 9.27
CA SER A 149 9.35 8.55 9.55
C SER A 149 9.13 9.65 8.51
N SER A 150 9.08 9.28 7.24
CA SER A 150 8.76 10.20 6.13
C SER A 150 7.36 10.79 6.27
N VAL A 151 6.34 9.95 6.56
CA VAL A 151 4.97 10.43 6.80
C VAL A 151 4.91 11.41 7.96
N ARG A 152 5.61 11.13 9.07
CA ARG A 152 5.70 12.04 10.22
C ARG A 152 6.35 13.37 9.86
N SER A 153 7.39 13.34 9.02
CA SER A 153 8.09 14.55 8.57
C SER A 153 7.19 15.42 7.69
N LEU A 154 6.41 14.81 6.79
CA LEU A 154 5.42 15.52 5.98
C LEU A 154 4.33 16.15 6.84
N LEU A 155 3.78 15.42 7.81
CA LEU A 155 2.79 15.96 8.73
C LEU A 155 3.34 17.17 9.52
N LYS A 156 4.59 17.10 9.99
CA LYS A 156 5.26 18.24 10.64
C LYS A 156 5.42 19.44 9.70
N ALA A 157 5.71 19.21 8.43
CA ALA A 157 5.79 20.29 7.43
C ALA A 157 4.42 20.93 7.21
N CYS A 158 3.37 20.14 7.04
CA CYS A 158 1.99 20.61 6.91
C CYS A 158 1.53 21.44 8.12
N THR A 159 1.83 20.99 9.34
CA THR A 159 1.47 21.73 10.57
C THR A 159 2.23 23.03 10.75
N LYS A 160 3.41 23.19 10.13
CA LYS A 160 4.11 24.49 10.07
C LYS A 160 3.41 25.47 9.12
N ILE A 161 2.84 24.98 8.03
CA ILE A 161 2.15 25.80 7.03
C ILE A 161 0.74 26.16 7.55
N ASP A 162 0.03 25.19 8.08
CA ASP A 162 -1.33 25.38 8.62
C ASP A 162 -1.41 24.91 10.08
N LYS A 163 -1.44 25.86 10.99
CA LYS A 163 -1.52 25.62 12.46
C LYS A 163 -2.83 24.93 12.87
N ARG A 164 -3.89 24.95 12.04
CA ARG A 164 -5.15 24.26 12.32
C ARG A 164 -4.98 22.75 12.30
N LEU A 165 -3.96 22.24 11.60
CA LEU A 165 -3.59 20.83 11.56
C LEU A 165 -2.86 20.34 12.81
N THR A 166 -2.55 21.24 13.75
CA THR A 166 -1.99 20.84 15.04
C THR A 166 -3.09 20.13 15.83
N THR A 167 -2.95 18.82 16.01
CA THR A 167 -3.88 18.02 16.84
C THR A 167 -3.97 18.65 18.21
N LYS A 168 -5.13 19.25 18.54
CA LYS A 168 -5.44 19.57 19.93
C LYS A 168 -5.44 18.24 20.67
N LYS A 169 -4.46 18.02 21.55
CA LYS A 169 -4.53 16.96 22.55
C LYS A 169 -5.85 17.16 23.31
N LYS A 170 -6.82 16.26 23.06
CA LYS A 170 -7.96 16.09 23.97
C LYS A 170 -7.51 15.29 25.15
#